data_df8b067650bd8f4798deedebad90b9d7
#
_entry.id   df8b067650bd8f4798deedebad90b9d7
#
_cell.length_a   1.000
_cell.length_b   1.000
_cell.length_c   1.000
_cell.angle_alpha   90.00
_cell.angle_beta   90.00
_cell.angle_gamma   90.00
#
_symmetry.space_group_name_H-M   'P 1'
#
loop_
_entity.id
_entity.type
_entity.pdbx_description
1 polymer ?
#
loop_
_entity_poly.entity_id
_entity_poly.type
_entity_poly.pdbx_seq_one_letter_code
_entity_poly.pdbx_strand_id
1 'polypeptide(L)'
;MNFLALVRAPEDNYLVQDLKSSHVDVVGVGINATDTVIRLPNFPALDSKVEILSAERRSGGQTASAIAACQRWGLHTRYVGKIGDDEAGRFQQAEMAREGVNAHWLVAPGCMSQTAFILVDEKSGERTVLWKRDRQIALRPEDLRPDWIAGARVLLIDGHDTAASTQAAKWGREAGTLVLGDFDNRYPGVEELLEYVDFAITSKDFPARLTGEQSLLKSLPKMHAQFKCCLTGATMGRLGVLVWNGLRFHLCPGFRVRTVDTTGAGDVFHGAFAYGIVRGWPVDEILEFSCAAAGLNCEGHGARGGIATLVEIDRLRRRGERSERAYTDEELAEASRAAVSAILGTPI
;
A
#
# COMPACT_ATOMS: atom_id res chain seq x y z
N MET A 1 -13.13 17.72 20.72
CA MET A 1 -11.80 18.34 20.56
C MET A 1 -11.42 18.18 19.10
N ASN A 2 -11.24 19.28 18.36
CA ASN A 2 -11.27 19.29 16.88
C ASN A 2 -10.03 18.62 16.27
N PHE A 3 -10.19 17.41 15.73
CA PHE A 3 -9.18 16.61 15.02
C PHE A 3 -8.58 17.32 13.79
N LEU A 4 -9.23 18.35 13.28
CA LEU A 4 -8.81 19.19 12.14
C LEU A 4 -7.64 20.14 12.45
N ALA A 5 -7.26 20.33 13.70
CA ALA A 5 -6.14 21.18 14.10
C ALA A 5 -4.76 20.49 13.97
N LEU A 6 -4.72 19.16 13.82
CA LEU A 6 -3.49 18.35 13.80
C LEU A 6 -2.86 18.23 12.40
N VAL A 7 -3.59 18.52 11.34
CA VAL A 7 -3.18 18.31 9.94
C VAL A 7 -2.93 19.61 9.18
N ARG A 8 -3.16 20.76 9.81
CA ARG A 8 -2.97 22.09 9.22
C ARG A 8 -1.83 22.89 9.88
N ALA A 9 -0.65 22.30 9.98
CA ALA A 9 0.55 23.15 10.08
C ALA A 9 0.93 23.61 8.66
N PRO A 10 1.29 24.87 8.44
CA PRO A 10 1.64 25.39 7.11
C PRO A 10 2.97 24.84 6.56
N GLU A 11 3.65 24.02 7.30
CA GLU A 11 4.87 23.30 6.90
C GLU A 11 4.57 21.81 6.93
N ASP A 12 4.81 21.10 5.85
CA ASP A 12 4.53 19.69 5.51
C ASP A 12 4.98 18.63 6.57
N ASN A 13 5.01 18.96 7.84
CA ASN A 13 5.32 18.06 8.95
C ASN A 13 4.02 17.53 9.55
N TYR A 14 3.68 16.29 9.25
CA TYR A 14 2.70 15.53 10.02
C TYR A 14 3.31 15.20 11.38
N LEU A 15 3.17 16.14 12.35
CA LEU A 15 3.58 15.89 13.73
C LEU A 15 2.63 14.81 14.30
N VAL A 16 3.16 13.60 14.37
CA VAL A 16 2.62 12.58 15.26
C VAL A 16 2.81 13.15 16.67
N GLN A 17 1.74 13.72 17.26
CA GLN A 17 1.77 14.09 18.69
C GLN A 17 2.18 12.85 19.48
N ASP A 18 2.90 13.05 20.59
CA ASP A 18 3.27 12.03 21.57
C ASP A 18 2.11 11.07 21.84
N LEU A 19 1.92 10.09 20.95
CA LEU A 19 1.07 8.96 21.18
C LEU A 19 1.74 8.23 22.34
N LYS A 20 1.09 8.20 23.49
CA LYS A 20 1.44 7.40 24.68
C LYS A 20 2.12 6.13 24.22
N SER A 21 3.21 5.72 24.83
CA SER A 21 4.08 4.59 24.46
C SER A 21 3.25 3.41 23.91
N SER A 22 2.99 3.45 22.61
CA SER A 22 2.25 2.37 21.95
C SER A 22 3.22 1.20 21.77
N HIS A 23 2.83 0.01 22.22
CA HIS A 23 3.63 -1.19 22.01
C HIS A 23 3.64 -1.67 20.55
N VAL A 24 2.89 -1.01 19.65
CA VAL A 24 2.77 -1.36 18.22
C VAL A 24 2.88 -0.10 17.38
N ASP A 25 3.83 -0.07 16.45
CA ASP A 25 4.00 1.04 15.51
C ASP A 25 2.99 0.96 14.37
N VAL A 26 2.87 -0.22 13.74
CA VAL A 26 1.98 -0.43 12.59
C VAL A 26 1.16 -1.70 12.80
N VAL A 27 -0.16 -1.58 12.68
CA VAL A 27 -1.06 -2.72 12.57
C VAL A 27 -1.59 -2.84 11.14
N GLY A 28 -1.53 -4.03 10.55
CA GLY A 28 -2.12 -4.32 9.24
C GLY A 28 -3.37 -5.18 9.38
N VAL A 29 -4.46 -4.78 8.73
CA VAL A 29 -5.68 -5.58 8.60
C VAL A 29 -5.96 -5.77 7.12
N GLY A 30 -5.84 -7.00 6.63
CA GLY A 30 -6.01 -7.26 5.21
C GLY A 30 -5.50 -8.62 4.77
N ILE A 31 -5.27 -8.76 3.46
CA ILE A 31 -4.96 -10.05 2.84
C ILE A 31 -3.52 -10.51 3.07
N ASN A 32 -3.40 -11.81 3.15
CA ASN A 32 -2.18 -12.58 2.99
C ASN A 32 -2.39 -13.60 1.86
N ALA A 33 -1.35 -13.99 1.16
CA ALA A 33 -1.44 -14.95 0.07
C ALA A 33 -0.24 -15.90 0.03
N THR A 34 -0.46 -17.07 -0.52
CA THR A 34 0.60 -17.97 -0.96
C THR A 34 0.70 -17.88 -2.48
N ASP A 35 1.81 -17.33 -2.95
CA ASP A 35 2.04 -17.11 -4.36
C ASP A 35 2.91 -18.23 -4.94
N THR A 36 2.55 -18.72 -6.12
CA THR A 36 3.44 -19.52 -6.96
C THR A 36 3.96 -18.61 -8.07
N VAL A 37 5.20 -18.15 -7.94
CA VAL A 37 5.86 -17.32 -8.94
C VAL A 37 6.41 -18.21 -10.03
N ILE A 38 5.90 -18.06 -11.25
CA ILE A 38 6.25 -18.83 -12.43
C ILE A 38 6.98 -17.90 -13.40
N ARG A 39 8.26 -18.16 -13.63
CA ARG A 39 9.06 -17.40 -14.59
C ARG A 39 8.90 -18.02 -15.99
N LEU A 40 8.62 -17.17 -16.95
CA LEU A 40 8.36 -17.55 -18.34
C LEU A 40 9.39 -16.89 -19.25
N PRO A 41 9.90 -17.60 -20.27
CA PRO A 41 10.76 -16.98 -21.29
C PRO A 41 10.04 -15.93 -22.13
N ASN A 42 8.71 -16.07 -22.25
CA ASN A 42 7.76 -15.15 -22.85
C ASN A 42 6.34 -15.55 -22.46
N PHE A 43 5.40 -14.60 -22.50
CA PHE A 43 3.98 -14.89 -22.26
C PHE A 43 3.45 -15.89 -23.29
N PRO A 44 2.71 -16.96 -22.83
CA PRO A 44 2.15 -17.94 -23.73
C PRO A 44 1.00 -17.36 -24.57
N ALA A 45 0.98 -17.70 -25.85
CA ALA A 45 -0.19 -17.50 -26.69
C ALA A 45 -1.29 -18.52 -26.34
N LEU A 46 -2.52 -18.24 -26.76
CA LEU A 46 -3.61 -19.22 -26.67
C LEU A 46 -3.23 -20.48 -27.46
N ASP A 47 -3.63 -21.64 -26.96
CA ASP A 47 -3.37 -22.95 -27.57
C ASP A 47 -1.87 -23.25 -27.82
N SER A 48 -1.00 -22.75 -26.93
CA SER A 48 0.46 -22.98 -27.00
C SER A 48 0.95 -23.84 -25.82
N LYS A 49 2.16 -24.39 -25.97
CA LYS A 49 2.92 -25.05 -24.91
C LYS A 49 4.21 -24.27 -24.71
N VAL A 50 4.47 -23.83 -23.48
CA VAL A 50 5.70 -23.12 -23.12
C VAL A 50 6.33 -23.81 -21.95
N GLU A 51 7.64 -24.14 -22.06
CA GLU A 51 8.41 -24.63 -20.94
C GLU A 51 8.71 -23.46 -20.00
N ILE A 52 8.38 -23.64 -18.73
CA ILE A 52 8.64 -22.62 -17.71
C ILE A 52 10.11 -22.66 -17.27
N LEU A 53 10.67 -21.50 -16.90
CA LEU A 53 12.05 -21.41 -16.40
C LEU A 53 12.16 -21.85 -14.94
N SER A 54 11.20 -21.49 -14.11
CA SER A 54 11.09 -21.92 -12.72
C SER A 54 9.68 -21.73 -12.18
N ALA A 55 9.36 -22.47 -11.11
CA ALA A 55 8.17 -22.22 -10.30
C ALA A 55 8.54 -22.31 -8.83
N GLU A 56 8.27 -21.27 -8.06
CA GLU A 56 8.65 -21.17 -6.65
C GLU A 56 7.50 -20.66 -5.81
N ARG A 57 7.31 -21.29 -4.63
CA ARG A 57 6.34 -20.81 -3.64
C ARG A 57 6.92 -19.62 -2.89
N ARG A 58 6.18 -18.55 -2.81
CA ARG A 58 6.55 -17.28 -2.15
C ARG A 58 5.40 -16.74 -1.30
N SER A 59 5.75 -15.88 -0.36
CA SER A 59 4.77 -15.13 0.44
C SER A 59 4.30 -13.92 -0.33
N GLY A 60 2.99 -13.66 -0.31
CA GLY A 60 2.35 -12.52 -0.94
C GLY A 60 1.28 -11.88 -0.06
N GLY A 61 0.36 -11.15 -0.71
CA GLY A 61 -0.71 -10.39 -0.08
C GLY A 61 -0.28 -8.96 0.27
N GLN A 62 -1.11 -7.98 -0.11
CA GLN A 62 -0.80 -6.55 0.00
C GLN A 62 -0.42 -6.16 1.43
N THR A 63 -1.37 -6.21 2.35
CA THR A 63 -1.13 -5.85 3.76
C THR A 63 -0.02 -6.68 4.39
N ALA A 64 0.00 -8.00 4.17
CA ALA A 64 1.00 -8.87 4.78
C ALA A 64 2.43 -8.56 4.31
N SER A 65 2.61 -8.17 3.02
CA SER A 65 3.93 -7.78 2.49
C SER A 65 4.38 -6.43 3.01
N ALA A 66 3.48 -5.46 3.11
CA ALA A 66 3.76 -4.15 3.71
C ALA A 66 4.17 -4.28 5.19
N ILE A 67 3.47 -5.11 5.97
CA ILE A 67 3.79 -5.36 7.38
C ILE A 67 5.13 -6.08 7.54
N ALA A 68 5.43 -7.06 6.68
CA ALA A 68 6.74 -7.72 6.69
C ALA A 68 7.89 -6.73 6.41
N ALA A 69 7.70 -5.77 5.48
CA ALA A 69 8.67 -4.72 5.22
C ALA A 69 8.88 -3.83 6.46
N CYS A 70 7.81 -3.36 7.09
CA CYS A 70 7.88 -2.58 8.33
C CYS A 70 8.64 -3.33 9.43
N GLN A 71 8.37 -4.63 9.61
CA GLN A 71 9.03 -5.48 10.60
C GLN A 71 10.53 -5.59 10.33
N ARG A 72 10.93 -5.83 9.07
CA ARG A 72 12.36 -5.90 8.67
C ARG A 72 13.11 -4.59 8.90
N TRP A 73 12.40 -3.45 8.87
CA TRP A 73 12.97 -2.13 9.17
C TRP A 73 12.95 -1.76 10.65
N GLY A 74 12.61 -2.72 11.53
CA GLY A 74 12.71 -2.59 12.98
C GLY A 74 11.51 -1.94 13.66
N LEU A 75 10.36 -1.82 12.99
CA LEU A 75 9.13 -1.39 13.63
C LEU A 75 8.47 -2.56 14.39
N HIS A 76 7.78 -2.25 15.47
CA HIS A 76 6.91 -3.20 16.17
C HIS A 76 5.60 -3.33 15.40
N THR A 77 5.38 -4.48 14.76
CA THR A 77 4.23 -4.67 13.90
C THR A 77 3.24 -5.69 14.45
N ARG A 78 1.98 -5.49 14.08
CA ARG A 78 0.89 -6.45 14.26
C ARG A 78 0.21 -6.70 12.92
N TYR A 79 -0.17 -7.94 12.68
CA TYR A 79 -0.97 -8.31 11.51
C TYR A 79 -2.25 -9.00 11.95
N VAL A 80 -3.36 -8.69 11.31
CA VAL A 80 -4.66 -9.37 11.50
C VAL A 80 -5.15 -9.86 10.14
N GLY A 81 -5.38 -11.16 10.03
CA GLY A 81 -5.85 -11.76 8.79
C GLY A 81 -6.57 -13.07 8.99
N LYS A 82 -7.26 -13.54 7.93
CA LYS A 82 -8.05 -14.77 7.95
C LYS A 82 -7.57 -15.72 6.86
N ILE A 83 -7.44 -16.98 7.23
CA ILE A 83 -6.93 -18.07 6.37
C ILE A 83 -7.83 -19.30 6.50
N GLY A 84 -7.68 -20.23 5.58
CA GLY A 84 -8.18 -21.59 5.74
C GLY A 84 -7.27 -22.46 6.59
N ASP A 85 -7.68 -23.66 6.89
CA ASP A 85 -6.91 -24.68 7.61
C ASP A 85 -6.07 -25.58 6.67
N ASP A 86 -5.83 -25.12 5.44
CA ASP A 86 -5.09 -25.80 4.39
C ASP A 86 -3.56 -25.60 4.48
N GLU A 87 -2.82 -26.21 3.55
CA GLU A 87 -1.36 -26.10 3.47
C GLU A 87 -0.91 -24.65 3.18
N ALA A 88 -1.65 -23.93 2.33
CA ALA A 88 -1.34 -22.55 2.00
C ALA A 88 -1.48 -21.64 3.21
N GLY A 89 -2.50 -21.84 4.05
CA GLY A 89 -2.67 -21.10 5.31
C GLY A 89 -1.56 -21.37 6.31
N ARG A 90 -1.15 -22.63 6.47
CA ARG A 90 0.00 -22.98 7.33
C ARG A 90 1.30 -22.34 6.83
N PHE A 91 1.50 -22.29 5.51
CA PHE A 91 2.65 -21.59 4.92
C PHE A 91 2.61 -20.09 5.24
N GLN A 92 1.46 -19.42 5.09
CA GLN A 92 1.30 -18.00 5.42
C GLN A 92 1.61 -17.71 6.89
N GLN A 93 1.14 -18.55 7.81
CA GLN A 93 1.45 -18.44 9.24
C GLN A 93 2.94 -18.59 9.52
N ALA A 94 3.56 -19.61 8.96
CA ALA A 94 4.99 -19.89 9.14
C ALA A 94 5.88 -18.75 8.62
N GLU A 95 5.53 -18.17 7.46
CA GLU A 95 6.27 -17.06 6.89
C GLU A 95 6.16 -15.78 7.73
N MET A 96 4.97 -15.41 8.21
CA MET A 96 4.82 -14.25 9.08
C MET A 96 5.53 -14.45 10.43
N ALA A 97 5.52 -15.66 10.97
CA ALA A 97 6.27 -16.00 12.18
C ALA A 97 7.79 -15.91 11.95
N ARG A 98 8.28 -16.35 10.79
CA ARG A 98 9.70 -16.22 10.39
C ARG A 98 10.14 -14.77 10.26
N GLU A 99 9.26 -13.89 9.79
CA GLU A 99 9.49 -12.44 9.76
C GLU A 99 9.46 -11.79 11.16
N GLY A 100 9.03 -12.51 12.20
CA GLY A 100 8.90 -11.99 13.57
C GLY A 100 7.66 -11.09 13.76
N VAL A 101 6.70 -11.15 12.86
CA VAL A 101 5.46 -10.36 12.95
C VAL A 101 4.53 -10.95 13.99
N ASN A 102 4.01 -10.10 14.89
CA ASN A 102 2.93 -10.48 15.83
C ASN A 102 1.60 -10.59 15.07
N ALA A 103 1.26 -11.82 14.63
CA ALA A 103 0.10 -12.06 13.79
C ALA A 103 -1.08 -12.68 14.55
N HIS A 104 -2.24 -12.06 14.45
CA HIS A 104 -3.53 -12.57 14.91
C HIS A 104 -4.25 -13.24 13.75
N TRP A 105 -4.31 -14.57 13.81
CA TRP A 105 -4.92 -15.38 12.77
C TRP A 105 -6.31 -15.83 13.13
N LEU A 106 -7.26 -15.61 12.21
CA LEU A 106 -8.54 -16.28 12.21
C LEU A 106 -8.46 -17.45 11.21
N VAL A 107 -8.83 -18.63 11.65
CA VAL A 107 -8.79 -19.83 10.82
C VAL A 107 -10.21 -20.28 10.51
N ALA A 108 -10.57 -20.37 9.21
CA ALA A 108 -11.86 -20.88 8.74
C ALA A 108 -11.72 -22.37 8.42
N PRO A 109 -12.36 -23.27 9.19
CA PRO A 109 -12.26 -24.70 8.99
C PRO A 109 -12.80 -25.15 7.64
N GLY A 110 -12.12 -26.09 6.96
CA GLY A 110 -12.51 -26.65 5.68
C GLY A 110 -12.45 -25.67 4.50
N CYS A 111 -11.82 -24.52 4.68
CA CYS A 111 -11.70 -23.49 3.65
C CYS A 111 -10.31 -23.45 3.05
N MET A 112 -10.21 -22.94 1.82
CA MET A 112 -8.93 -22.69 1.15
C MET A 112 -8.47 -21.28 1.44
N SER A 113 -7.18 -21.15 1.80
CA SER A 113 -6.49 -19.84 1.92
C SER A 113 -6.33 -19.19 0.55
N GLN A 114 -6.08 -17.88 0.54
CA GLN A 114 -5.80 -17.17 -0.70
C GLN A 114 -4.49 -17.67 -1.32
N THR A 115 -4.55 -17.98 -2.61
CA THR A 115 -3.40 -18.36 -3.42
C THR A 115 -3.36 -17.56 -4.71
N ALA A 116 -2.17 -17.38 -5.27
CA ALA A 116 -2.01 -16.81 -6.60
C ALA A 116 -0.96 -17.57 -7.42
N PHE A 117 -1.15 -17.55 -8.74
CA PHE A 117 -0.11 -17.86 -9.72
C PHE A 117 0.33 -16.54 -10.33
N ILE A 118 1.60 -16.20 -10.15
CA ILE A 118 2.22 -14.99 -10.67
C ILE A 118 3.06 -15.37 -11.88
N LEU A 119 2.59 -15.02 -13.07
CA LEU A 119 3.32 -15.25 -14.31
C LEU A 119 4.23 -14.05 -14.56
N VAL A 120 5.54 -14.26 -14.51
CA VAL A 120 6.56 -13.21 -14.71
C VAL A 120 7.25 -13.41 -16.05
N ASP A 121 7.23 -12.41 -16.91
CA ASP A 121 8.00 -12.37 -18.14
C ASP A 121 9.47 -12.07 -17.84
N GLU A 122 10.37 -12.99 -18.24
CA GLU A 122 11.80 -12.90 -17.94
C GLU A 122 12.50 -11.68 -18.57
N LYS A 123 11.95 -11.18 -19.68
CA LYS A 123 12.58 -10.09 -20.43
C LYS A 123 12.22 -8.71 -19.88
N SER A 124 10.95 -8.55 -19.50
CA SER A 124 10.42 -7.25 -19.06
C SER A 124 10.29 -7.13 -17.54
N GLY A 125 10.21 -8.27 -16.81
CA GLY A 125 9.84 -8.32 -15.41
C GLY A 125 8.36 -7.97 -15.15
N GLU A 126 7.58 -7.76 -16.22
CA GLU A 126 6.14 -7.54 -16.09
C GLU A 126 5.42 -8.82 -15.69
N ARG A 127 4.30 -8.67 -14.99
CA ARG A 127 3.57 -9.80 -14.41
C ARG A 127 2.09 -9.79 -14.71
N THR A 128 1.52 -10.99 -14.70
CA THR A 128 0.07 -11.21 -14.61
C THR A 128 -0.22 -12.04 -13.37
N VAL A 129 -1.21 -11.62 -12.59
CA VAL A 129 -1.62 -12.27 -11.35
C VAL A 129 -2.94 -13.01 -11.57
N LEU A 130 -2.92 -14.32 -11.36
CA LEU A 130 -4.09 -15.18 -11.36
C LEU A 130 -4.34 -15.63 -9.93
N TRP A 131 -5.37 -15.11 -9.27
CA TRP A 131 -5.60 -15.41 -7.87
C TRP A 131 -6.93 -16.09 -7.60
N LYS A 132 -6.97 -16.82 -6.48
CA LYS A 132 -8.18 -17.47 -5.97
C LYS A 132 -8.27 -17.29 -4.46
N ARG A 133 -9.46 -16.97 -3.98
CA ARG A 133 -9.78 -16.83 -2.56
C ARG A 133 -11.13 -17.45 -2.26
N ASP A 134 -11.23 -18.23 -1.19
CA ASP A 134 -12.51 -18.69 -0.69
C ASP A 134 -13.28 -17.49 -0.06
N ARG A 135 -14.57 -17.39 -0.33
CA ARG A 135 -15.40 -16.31 0.24
C ARG A 135 -15.53 -16.41 1.76
N GLN A 136 -15.37 -17.58 2.33
CA GLN A 136 -15.50 -17.82 3.77
C GLN A 136 -14.30 -17.30 4.56
N ILE A 137 -13.15 -17.09 3.92
CA ILE A 137 -11.99 -16.43 4.57
C ILE A 137 -12.04 -14.90 4.48
N ALA A 138 -13.11 -14.30 3.96
CA ALA A 138 -13.31 -12.88 4.08
C ALA A 138 -13.38 -12.47 5.55
N LEU A 139 -12.63 -11.44 5.93
CA LEU A 139 -12.75 -10.81 7.24
C LEU A 139 -14.10 -10.10 7.33
N ARG A 140 -14.75 -10.22 8.50
CA ARG A 140 -15.99 -9.52 8.83
C ARG A 140 -15.76 -8.62 10.03
N PRO A 141 -16.59 -7.59 10.25
CA PRO A 141 -16.48 -6.73 11.43
C PRO A 141 -16.47 -7.50 12.76
N GLU A 142 -17.29 -8.55 12.88
CA GLU A 142 -17.38 -9.40 14.05
C GLU A 142 -16.16 -10.30 14.30
N ASP A 143 -15.32 -10.49 13.29
CA ASP A 143 -14.06 -11.23 13.39
C ASP A 143 -12.97 -10.39 14.09
N LEU A 144 -13.13 -9.07 14.13
CA LEU A 144 -12.13 -8.14 14.65
C LEU A 144 -12.34 -7.78 16.12
N ARG A 145 -11.28 -7.33 16.77
CA ARG A 145 -11.31 -6.82 18.13
C ARG A 145 -10.71 -5.43 18.21
N PRO A 146 -11.34 -4.47 18.93
CA PRO A 146 -10.80 -3.10 19.05
C PRO A 146 -9.38 -3.06 19.63
N ASP A 147 -9.04 -3.95 20.58
CA ASP A 147 -7.72 -4.02 21.22
C ASP A 147 -6.59 -4.47 20.27
N TRP A 148 -6.94 -5.05 19.13
CA TRP A 148 -5.95 -5.36 18.08
C TRP A 148 -5.54 -4.12 17.28
N ILE A 149 -6.39 -3.11 17.21
CA ILE A 149 -6.22 -1.89 16.42
C ILE A 149 -5.78 -0.71 17.31
N ALA A 150 -6.46 -0.54 18.44
CA ALA A 150 -6.21 0.56 19.35
C ALA A 150 -4.76 0.54 19.90
N GLY A 151 -4.16 1.71 19.98
CA GLY A 151 -2.79 1.89 20.47
C GLY A 151 -1.71 1.68 19.42
N ALA A 152 -2.03 1.34 18.18
CA ALA A 152 -1.09 1.44 17.07
C ALA A 152 -0.97 2.90 16.60
N ARG A 153 0.20 3.27 16.06
CA ARG A 153 0.41 4.62 15.48
C ARG A 153 -0.20 4.70 14.08
N VAL A 154 -0.09 3.63 13.30
CA VAL A 154 -0.62 3.53 11.93
C VAL A 154 -1.41 2.23 11.79
N LEU A 155 -2.60 2.32 11.20
CA LEU A 155 -3.38 1.20 10.69
C LEU A 155 -3.23 1.17 9.16
N LEU A 156 -2.72 0.06 8.62
CA LEU A 156 -2.61 -0.18 7.19
C LEU A 156 -3.68 -1.18 6.76
N ILE A 157 -4.45 -0.84 5.72
CA ILE A 157 -5.55 -1.63 5.17
C ILE A 157 -5.48 -1.70 3.65
N ASP A 158 -5.93 -2.79 3.05
CA ASP A 158 -5.95 -2.98 1.58
C ASP A 158 -7.35 -2.91 0.94
N GLY A 159 -8.38 -2.77 1.75
CA GLY A 159 -9.75 -2.60 1.25
C GLY A 159 -10.41 -3.83 0.62
N HIS A 160 -9.75 -4.98 0.56
CA HIS A 160 -10.36 -6.21 0.02
C HIS A 160 -11.62 -6.63 0.80
N ASP A 161 -11.54 -6.60 2.12
CA ASP A 161 -12.66 -6.87 3.03
C ASP A 161 -13.18 -5.56 3.58
N THR A 162 -13.81 -4.75 2.73
CA THR A 162 -14.19 -3.35 2.99
C THR A 162 -14.94 -3.17 4.30
N ALA A 163 -15.92 -4.02 4.62
CA ALA A 163 -16.69 -3.90 5.86
C ALA A 163 -15.82 -4.06 7.12
N ALA A 164 -14.90 -5.04 7.14
CA ALA A 164 -13.96 -5.24 8.23
C ALA A 164 -12.93 -4.09 8.29
N SER A 165 -12.41 -3.67 7.15
CA SER A 165 -11.49 -2.53 7.04
C SER A 165 -12.14 -1.24 7.53
N THR A 166 -13.41 -0.99 7.19
CA THR A 166 -14.19 0.16 7.69
C THR A 166 -14.33 0.12 9.20
N GLN A 167 -14.65 -1.05 9.77
CA GLN A 167 -14.77 -1.19 11.23
C GLN A 167 -13.42 -0.95 11.92
N ALA A 168 -12.33 -1.51 11.38
CA ALA A 168 -10.98 -1.28 11.89
C ALA A 168 -10.58 0.21 11.81
N ALA A 169 -10.89 0.87 10.69
CA ALA A 169 -10.61 2.28 10.49
C ALA A 169 -11.40 3.18 11.45
N LYS A 170 -12.67 2.87 11.72
CA LYS A 170 -13.49 3.56 12.75
C LYS A 170 -12.82 3.48 14.12
N TRP A 171 -12.49 2.28 14.59
CA TRP A 171 -11.79 2.11 15.87
C TRP A 171 -10.42 2.76 15.91
N GLY A 172 -9.67 2.69 14.80
CA GLY A 172 -8.39 3.35 14.67
C GLY A 172 -8.51 4.86 14.87
N ARG A 173 -9.43 5.50 14.16
CA ARG A 173 -9.68 6.96 14.29
C ARG A 173 -10.16 7.37 15.67
N GLU A 174 -11.05 6.59 16.28
CA GLU A 174 -11.52 6.82 17.66
C GLU A 174 -10.36 6.76 18.67
N ALA A 175 -9.37 5.89 18.42
CA ALA A 175 -8.17 5.73 19.23
C ALA A 175 -7.02 6.71 18.89
N GLY A 176 -7.16 7.54 17.83
CA GLY A 176 -6.12 8.45 17.36
C GLY A 176 -5.06 7.79 16.47
N THR A 177 -5.31 6.58 15.97
CA THR A 177 -4.46 5.86 15.01
C THR A 177 -4.65 6.45 13.60
N LEU A 178 -3.56 6.74 12.90
CA LEU A 178 -3.60 7.21 11.51
C LEU A 178 -3.90 6.04 10.57
N VAL A 179 -4.81 6.24 9.61
CA VAL A 179 -5.26 5.19 8.69
C VAL A 179 -4.67 5.39 7.30
N LEU A 180 -3.85 4.41 6.87
CA LEU A 180 -3.25 4.33 5.55
C LEU A 180 -3.94 3.24 4.73
N GLY A 181 -4.50 3.59 3.57
CA GLY A 181 -5.16 2.68 2.65
C GLY A 181 -4.35 2.42 1.39
N ASP A 182 -4.21 1.14 1.03
CA ASP A 182 -3.65 0.62 -0.22
C ASP A 182 -4.80 0.11 -1.10
N PHE A 183 -5.25 0.93 -2.05
CA PHE A 183 -6.41 0.60 -2.88
C PHE A 183 -6.01 0.36 -4.34
N ASP A 184 -6.13 -0.89 -4.77
CA ASP A 184 -5.87 -1.30 -6.16
C ASP A 184 -7.16 -1.42 -6.99
N ASN A 185 -8.30 -1.69 -6.34
CA ASN A 185 -9.58 -1.89 -6.99
C ASN A 185 -10.74 -1.29 -6.19
N ARG A 186 -11.82 -0.94 -6.90
CA ARG A 186 -13.07 -0.44 -6.30
C ARG A 186 -13.92 -1.62 -5.83
N TYR A 187 -13.68 -2.10 -4.63
CA TYR A 187 -14.53 -3.10 -3.99
C TYR A 187 -15.82 -2.47 -3.45
N PRO A 188 -16.93 -3.23 -3.36
CA PRO A 188 -18.18 -2.74 -2.79
C PRO A 188 -17.98 -2.19 -1.37
N GLY A 189 -18.45 -0.97 -1.10
CA GLY A 189 -18.34 -0.31 0.20
C GLY A 189 -17.05 0.50 0.40
N VAL A 190 -16.17 0.60 -0.61
CA VAL A 190 -14.90 1.35 -0.50
C VAL A 190 -15.13 2.83 -0.26
N GLU A 191 -16.23 3.39 -0.72
CA GLU A 191 -16.60 4.79 -0.50
C GLU A 191 -16.84 5.08 0.99
N GLU A 192 -17.54 4.19 1.70
CA GLU A 192 -17.70 4.32 3.16
C GLU A 192 -16.35 4.19 3.88
N LEU A 193 -15.51 3.25 3.44
CA LEU A 193 -14.18 3.05 4.01
C LEU A 193 -13.32 4.31 3.87
N LEU A 194 -13.33 4.96 2.70
CA LEU A 194 -12.53 6.16 2.42
C LEU A 194 -12.87 7.34 3.35
N GLU A 195 -14.06 7.41 3.94
CA GLU A 195 -14.42 8.45 4.93
C GLU A 195 -13.61 8.36 6.22
N TYR A 196 -12.97 7.21 6.48
CA TYR A 196 -12.16 6.95 7.67
C TYR A 196 -10.66 6.86 7.37
N VAL A 197 -10.24 7.08 6.13
CA VAL A 197 -8.83 6.98 5.68
C VAL A 197 -8.17 8.36 5.71
N ASP A 198 -7.00 8.44 6.36
CA ASP A 198 -6.20 9.66 6.38
C ASP A 198 -5.30 9.77 5.13
N PHE A 199 -4.68 8.67 4.73
CA PHE A 199 -3.78 8.60 3.58
C PHE A 199 -4.30 7.55 2.59
N ALA A 200 -4.94 8.00 1.51
CA ALA A 200 -5.43 7.14 0.44
C ALA A 200 -4.42 7.10 -0.70
N ILE A 201 -3.49 6.15 -0.65
CA ILE A 201 -2.52 5.93 -1.73
C ILE A 201 -2.98 4.72 -2.54
N THR A 202 -3.17 4.92 -3.84
CA THR A 202 -3.90 3.97 -4.67
C THR A 202 -3.06 3.50 -5.86
N SER A 203 -3.53 2.47 -6.56
CA SER A 203 -3.05 2.18 -7.90
C SER A 203 -3.44 3.30 -8.88
N LYS A 204 -2.71 3.44 -9.99
CA LYS A 204 -2.87 4.51 -10.98
C LYS A 204 -4.32 4.70 -11.46
N ASP A 205 -5.03 3.59 -11.67
CA ASP A 205 -6.37 3.63 -12.31
C ASP A 205 -7.53 3.77 -11.30
N PHE A 206 -7.26 3.59 -10.02
CA PHE A 206 -8.28 3.64 -8.98
C PHE A 206 -8.96 5.02 -8.89
N PRO A 207 -8.24 6.16 -8.88
CA PRO A 207 -8.86 7.48 -8.82
C PRO A 207 -9.85 7.73 -9.98
N ALA A 208 -9.51 7.29 -11.19
CA ALA A 208 -10.37 7.42 -12.35
C ALA A 208 -11.65 6.57 -12.22
N ARG A 209 -11.52 5.32 -11.75
CA ARG A 209 -12.67 4.43 -11.51
C ARG A 209 -13.61 4.96 -10.42
N LEU A 210 -13.05 5.66 -9.42
CA LEU A 210 -13.82 6.19 -8.30
C LEU A 210 -14.53 7.50 -8.65
N THR A 211 -13.81 8.41 -9.33
CA THR A 211 -14.28 9.80 -9.55
C THR A 211 -14.85 10.05 -10.92
N GLY A 212 -14.57 9.17 -11.91
CA GLY A 212 -14.88 9.38 -13.33
C GLY A 212 -13.87 10.28 -14.07
N GLU A 213 -12.93 10.90 -13.36
CA GLU A 213 -11.91 11.80 -13.94
C GLU A 213 -10.66 11.01 -14.38
N GLN A 214 -10.33 11.04 -15.67
CA GLN A 214 -9.20 10.26 -16.20
C GLN A 214 -7.82 10.82 -15.80
N SER A 215 -7.70 12.12 -15.62
CA SER A 215 -6.46 12.78 -15.22
C SER A 215 -6.27 12.70 -13.71
N LEU A 216 -5.08 12.26 -13.26
CA LEU A 216 -4.71 12.28 -11.85
C LEU A 216 -4.72 13.70 -11.26
N LEU A 217 -4.39 14.71 -12.08
CA LEU A 217 -4.44 16.12 -11.67
C LEU A 217 -5.86 16.61 -11.34
N LYS A 218 -6.89 15.89 -11.77
CA LYS A 218 -8.31 16.20 -11.47
C LYS A 218 -8.88 15.20 -10.47
N SER A 219 -8.60 13.92 -10.63
CA SER A 219 -9.19 12.86 -9.80
C SER A 219 -8.69 12.88 -8.35
N LEU A 220 -7.40 13.16 -8.10
CA LEU A 220 -6.86 13.22 -6.74
C LEU A 220 -7.44 14.37 -5.91
N PRO A 221 -7.53 15.64 -6.41
CA PRO A 221 -8.24 16.71 -5.70
C PRO A 221 -9.72 16.40 -5.47
N LYS A 222 -10.40 15.76 -6.43
CA LYS A 222 -11.79 15.36 -6.30
C LYS A 222 -12.00 14.32 -5.20
N MET A 223 -11.12 13.27 -5.13
CA MET A 223 -11.12 12.31 -4.03
C MET A 223 -10.90 13.01 -2.68
N HIS A 224 -9.92 13.89 -2.60
CA HIS A 224 -9.61 14.64 -1.38
C HIS A 224 -10.81 15.48 -0.92
N ALA A 225 -11.47 16.20 -1.84
CA ALA A 225 -12.65 17.01 -1.54
C ALA A 225 -13.84 16.16 -1.06
N GLN A 226 -14.02 14.98 -1.67
CA GLN A 226 -15.13 14.07 -1.38
C GLN A 226 -14.96 13.35 -0.03
N PHE A 227 -13.78 12.77 0.24
CA PHE A 227 -13.55 11.87 1.38
C PHE A 227 -12.77 12.51 2.53
N LYS A 228 -12.26 13.73 2.36
CA LYS A 228 -11.51 14.47 3.39
C LYS A 228 -10.23 13.77 3.87
N CYS A 229 -9.64 12.92 3.05
CA CYS A 229 -8.33 12.36 3.35
C CYS A 229 -7.29 13.46 3.49
N CYS A 230 -6.30 13.28 4.36
CA CYS A 230 -5.17 14.22 4.49
C CYS A 230 -4.32 14.25 3.22
N LEU A 231 -4.10 13.07 2.64
CA LEU A 231 -3.44 12.89 1.36
C LEU A 231 -4.24 11.94 0.47
N THR A 232 -4.36 12.28 -0.81
CA THR A 232 -4.79 11.35 -1.84
C THR A 232 -3.68 11.21 -2.87
N GLY A 233 -3.37 9.98 -3.28
CA GLY A 233 -2.25 9.73 -4.17
C GLY A 233 -2.43 8.50 -5.05
N ALA A 234 -1.59 8.41 -6.08
CA ALA A 234 -1.54 7.27 -6.96
C ALA A 234 -0.09 6.90 -7.30
N THR A 235 0.25 5.62 -7.14
CA THR A 235 1.50 5.05 -7.64
C THR A 235 1.39 4.83 -9.14
N MET A 236 2.44 5.18 -9.89
CA MET A 236 2.48 5.17 -11.36
C MET A 236 3.55 4.22 -11.91
N GLY A 237 3.89 3.17 -11.15
CA GLY A 237 4.95 2.23 -11.49
C GLY A 237 6.30 2.93 -11.62
N ARG A 238 7.01 2.73 -12.73
CA ARG A 238 8.33 3.34 -12.96
C ARG A 238 8.33 4.88 -12.92
N LEU A 239 7.19 5.52 -13.16
CA LEU A 239 7.06 6.98 -13.08
C LEU A 239 6.95 7.50 -11.64
N GLY A 240 6.92 6.60 -10.63
CA GLY A 240 6.91 6.93 -9.23
C GLY A 240 5.51 7.17 -8.66
N VAL A 241 5.30 8.26 -7.95
CA VAL A 241 4.05 8.56 -7.23
C VAL A 241 3.69 10.03 -7.36
N LEU A 242 2.40 10.30 -7.49
CA LEU A 242 1.82 11.64 -7.41
C LEU A 242 0.83 11.67 -6.23
N VAL A 243 0.95 12.68 -5.35
CA VAL A 243 -0.01 12.89 -4.26
C VAL A 243 -0.50 14.33 -4.22
N TRP A 244 -1.71 14.51 -3.68
CA TRP A 244 -2.36 15.79 -3.42
C TRP A 244 -2.62 15.95 -1.92
N ASN A 245 -2.18 17.07 -1.33
CA ASN A 245 -2.32 17.34 0.11
C ASN A 245 -3.41 18.36 0.46
N GLY A 246 -4.27 18.70 -0.48
CA GLY A 246 -5.29 19.75 -0.32
C GLY A 246 -4.82 21.14 -0.78
N LEU A 247 -3.52 21.36 -0.96
CA LEU A 247 -2.93 22.65 -1.36
C LEU A 247 -2.08 22.55 -2.62
N ARG A 248 -1.25 21.52 -2.73
CA ARG A 248 -0.35 21.32 -3.86
C ARG A 248 -0.15 19.84 -4.17
N PHE A 249 0.32 19.59 -5.38
CA PHE A 249 0.81 18.29 -5.76
C PHE A 249 2.25 18.09 -5.34
N HIS A 250 2.56 16.84 -4.92
CA HIS A 250 3.91 16.35 -4.70
C HIS A 250 4.15 15.20 -5.69
N LEU A 251 5.17 15.31 -6.51
CA LEU A 251 5.59 14.29 -7.46
C LEU A 251 6.96 13.77 -7.05
N CYS A 252 7.05 12.47 -6.80
CA CYS A 252 8.32 11.79 -6.64
C CYS A 252 8.52 10.81 -7.80
N PRO A 253 9.43 11.06 -8.75
CA PRO A 253 9.77 10.12 -9.80
C PRO A 253 10.36 8.83 -9.21
N GLY A 254 10.09 7.70 -9.86
CA GLY A 254 10.71 6.43 -9.48
C GLY A 254 12.23 6.43 -9.62
N PHE A 255 12.86 5.41 -9.12
CA PHE A 255 14.29 5.16 -9.33
C PHE A 255 14.51 4.16 -10.46
N ARG A 256 15.58 4.34 -11.22
CA ARG A 256 16.03 3.36 -12.22
C ARG A 256 16.73 2.22 -11.49
N VAL A 257 16.16 1.04 -11.61
CA VAL A 257 16.66 -0.20 -11.00
C VAL A 257 16.67 -1.31 -12.04
N ARG A 258 17.42 -2.38 -11.77
CA ARG A 258 17.37 -3.59 -12.57
C ARG A 258 16.13 -4.39 -12.23
N THR A 259 15.05 -4.17 -12.94
CA THR A 259 13.79 -4.88 -12.71
C THR A 259 13.91 -6.35 -13.03
N VAL A 260 13.58 -7.19 -12.07
CA VAL A 260 13.51 -8.65 -12.15
C VAL A 260 12.06 -9.12 -12.03
N ASP A 261 11.33 -8.56 -11.06
CA ASP A 261 9.93 -8.88 -10.80
C ASP A 261 9.26 -7.69 -10.10
N THR A 262 8.16 -7.18 -10.66
CA THR A 262 7.45 -6.04 -10.09
C THR A 262 6.42 -6.42 -9.01
N THR A 263 6.31 -7.71 -8.66
CA THR A 263 5.39 -8.19 -7.64
C THR A 263 5.72 -7.56 -6.28
N GLY A 264 4.70 -7.06 -5.58
CA GLY A 264 4.85 -6.48 -4.25
C GLY A 264 5.48 -5.09 -4.19
N ALA A 265 5.82 -4.46 -5.34
CA ALA A 265 6.36 -3.10 -5.33
C ALA A 265 5.42 -2.09 -4.66
N GLY A 266 4.11 -2.19 -4.94
CA GLY A 266 3.07 -1.38 -4.27
C GLY A 266 3.00 -1.65 -2.78
N ASP A 267 3.02 -2.92 -2.40
CA ASP A 267 2.93 -3.34 -1.00
C ASP A 267 4.11 -2.79 -0.19
N VAL A 268 5.34 -2.93 -0.73
CA VAL A 268 6.56 -2.40 -0.10
C VAL A 268 6.56 -0.87 -0.09
N PHE A 269 6.00 -0.21 -1.12
CA PHE A 269 5.77 1.23 -1.11
C PHE A 269 4.90 1.64 0.08
N HIS A 270 3.77 0.95 0.32
CA HIS A 270 2.87 1.26 1.44
C HIS A 270 3.50 0.95 2.80
N GLY A 271 4.27 -0.13 2.92
CA GLY A 271 5.08 -0.39 4.11
C GLY A 271 6.08 0.73 4.39
N ALA A 272 6.76 1.22 3.36
CA ALA A 272 7.70 2.34 3.46
C ALA A 272 7.01 3.66 3.79
N PHE A 273 5.81 3.89 3.24
CA PHE A 273 4.99 5.04 3.56
C PHE A 273 4.59 5.03 5.04
N ALA A 274 4.11 3.88 5.55
CA ALA A 274 3.80 3.69 6.97
C ALA A 274 5.05 3.92 7.86
N TYR A 275 6.22 3.42 7.44
CA TYR A 275 7.48 3.66 8.13
C TYR A 275 7.78 5.16 8.26
N GLY A 276 7.66 5.91 7.16
CA GLY A 276 7.88 7.36 7.17
C GLY A 276 6.89 8.12 8.05
N ILE A 277 5.60 7.73 8.08
CA ILE A 277 4.60 8.28 9.01
C ILE A 277 5.05 8.04 10.45
N VAL A 278 5.44 6.81 10.81
CA VAL A 278 5.91 6.45 12.15
C VAL A 278 7.15 7.27 12.53
N ARG A 279 8.04 7.57 11.58
CA ARG A 279 9.25 8.40 11.80
C ARG A 279 8.94 9.89 11.88
N GLY A 280 7.71 10.33 11.55
CA GLY A 280 7.31 11.74 11.53
C GLY A 280 7.99 12.55 10.41
N TRP A 281 8.31 11.90 9.28
CA TRP A 281 8.98 12.57 8.17
C TRP A 281 8.02 13.47 7.37
N PRO A 282 8.53 14.51 6.71
CA PRO A 282 7.74 15.29 5.76
C PRO A 282 7.35 14.45 4.54
N VAL A 283 6.27 14.84 3.86
CA VAL A 283 5.69 14.09 2.73
C VAL A 283 6.74 13.76 1.66
N ASP A 284 7.52 14.73 1.24
CA ASP A 284 8.51 14.54 0.17
C ASP A 284 9.56 13.48 0.56
N GLU A 285 9.96 13.42 1.83
CA GLU A 285 10.88 12.40 2.35
C GLU A 285 10.22 11.01 2.40
N ILE A 286 8.96 10.94 2.83
CA ILE A 286 8.17 9.69 2.80
C ILE A 286 8.08 9.14 1.39
N LEU A 287 7.71 9.99 0.41
CA LEU A 287 7.56 9.58 -0.98
C LEU A 287 8.89 9.09 -1.58
N GLU A 288 9.97 9.81 -1.29
CA GLU A 288 11.31 9.45 -1.77
C GLU A 288 11.76 8.09 -1.22
N PHE A 289 11.61 7.87 0.08
CA PHE A 289 11.93 6.60 0.73
C PHE A 289 11.06 5.46 0.19
N SER A 290 9.77 5.69 0.01
CA SER A 290 8.83 4.70 -0.49
C SER A 290 9.12 4.32 -1.95
N CYS A 291 9.44 5.28 -2.82
CA CYS A 291 9.85 5.00 -4.20
C CYS A 291 11.16 4.22 -4.26
N ALA A 292 12.14 4.52 -3.39
CA ALA A 292 13.39 3.80 -3.35
C ALA A 292 13.21 2.36 -2.85
N ALA A 293 12.45 2.16 -1.78
CA ALA A 293 12.14 0.84 -1.24
C ALA A 293 11.39 -0.03 -2.26
N ALA A 294 10.36 0.52 -2.90
CA ALA A 294 9.61 -0.16 -3.95
C ALA A 294 10.47 -0.51 -5.16
N GLY A 295 11.36 0.40 -5.58
CA GLY A 295 12.30 0.16 -6.68
C GLY A 295 13.23 -1.00 -6.37
N LEU A 296 13.88 -1.01 -5.20
CA LEU A 296 14.77 -2.10 -4.78
C LEU A 296 14.02 -3.44 -4.66
N ASN A 297 12.75 -3.42 -4.21
CA ASN A 297 11.97 -4.65 -4.19
C ASN A 297 11.80 -5.28 -5.56
N CYS A 298 11.78 -4.49 -6.63
CA CYS A 298 11.71 -4.99 -8.00
C CYS A 298 12.98 -5.72 -8.47
N GLU A 299 14.10 -5.64 -7.73
CA GLU A 299 15.34 -6.39 -8.04
C GLU A 299 15.33 -7.83 -7.50
N GLY A 300 14.31 -8.21 -6.73
CA GLY A 300 14.10 -9.56 -6.19
C GLY A 300 12.87 -10.25 -6.79
N HIS A 301 12.74 -11.56 -6.57
CA HIS A 301 11.58 -12.34 -7.00
C HIS A 301 10.51 -12.43 -5.93
N GLY A 302 9.23 -12.28 -6.31
CA GLY A 302 8.06 -12.35 -5.46
C GLY A 302 7.88 -11.09 -4.60
N ALA A 303 6.75 -11.00 -3.91
CA ALA A 303 6.31 -9.77 -3.24
C ALA A 303 7.26 -9.24 -2.15
N ARG A 304 8.08 -10.10 -1.55
CA ARG A 304 8.97 -9.76 -0.42
C ARG A 304 10.45 -10.06 -0.69
N GLY A 305 10.78 -10.54 -1.91
CA GLY A 305 12.12 -11.05 -2.22
C GLY A 305 13.18 -9.95 -2.32
N GLY A 306 12.81 -8.75 -2.68
CA GLY A 306 13.70 -7.60 -2.83
C GLY A 306 13.56 -6.56 -1.71
N ILE A 307 12.85 -6.83 -0.61
CA ILE A 307 12.76 -5.88 0.52
C ILE A 307 14.19 -5.59 1.02
N ALA A 308 14.68 -4.40 0.68
CA ALA A 308 16.03 -3.96 0.96
C ALA A 308 16.19 -3.46 2.41
N THR A 309 17.43 -3.44 2.89
CA THR A 309 17.80 -2.84 4.17
C THR A 309 17.68 -1.30 4.12
N LEU A 310 17.52 -0.67 5.28
CA LEU A 310 17.48 0.82 5.39
C LEU A 310 18.73 1.47 4.76
N VAL A 311 19.91 0.81 4.88
CA VAL A 311 21.17 1.31 4.32
C VAL A 311 21.17 1.28 2.79
N GLU A 312 20.60 0.23 2.19
CA GLU A 312 20.48 0.12 0.72
C GLU A 312 19.47 1.13 0.18
N ILE A 313 18.33 1.31 0.85
CA ILE A 313 17.32 2.31 0.50
C ILE A 313 17.95 3.72 0.55
N ASP A 314 18.65 4.06 1.63
CA ASP A 314 19.34 5.34 1.77
C ASP A 314 20.43 5.56 0.71
N ARG A 315 21.15 4.50 0.33
CA ARG A 315 22.13 4.57 -0.75
C ARG A 315 21.49 4.91 -2.08
N LEU A 316 20.36 4.24 -2.41
CA LEU A 316 19.61 4.50 -3.65
C LEU A 316 19.05 5.93 -3.66
N ARG A 317 18.48 6.40 -2.54
CA ARG A 317 17.99 7.78 -2.41
C ARG A 317 19.05 8.82 -2.73
N ARG A 318 20.26 8.63 -2.23
CA ARG A 318 21.35 9.62 -2.37
C ARG A 318 22.06 9.57 -3.72
N ARG A 319 22.12 8.42 -4.38
CA ARG A 319 23.00 8.17 -5.54
C ARG A 319 22.30 7.59 -6.75
N GLY A 320 21.04 7.17 -6.58
CA GLY A 320 20.29 6.52 -7.67
C GLY A 320 19.83 7.50 -8.73
N GLU A 321 19.82 7.02 -9.97
CA GLU A 321 19.21 7.76 -11.06
C GLU A 321 17.69 7.74 -10.95
N ARG A 322 17.05 8.87 -11.27
CA ARG A 322 15.60 8.97 -11.33
C ARG A 322 15.07 8.59 -12.69
N SER A 323 13.87 8.04 -12.71
CA SER A 323 13.09 7.89 -13.94
C SER A 323 12.64 9.25 -14.47
N GLU A 324 12.09 9.26 -15.68
CA GLU A 324 11.48 10.46 -16.25
C GLU A 324 10.31 10.96 -15.38
N ARG A 325 10.10 12.26 -15.37
CA ARG A 325 8.98 12.87 -14.65
C ARG A 325 7.69 12.72 -15.45
N ALA A 326 6.62 12.33 -14.77
CA ALA A 326 5.29 12.24 -15.38
C ALA A 326 4.66 13.62 -15.67
N TYR A 327 5.07 14.65 -14.91
CA TYR A 327 4.57 16.03 -15.00
C TYR A 327 5.72 17.01 -14.74
N THR A 328 5.66 18.17 -15.40
CA THR A 328 6.56 19.30 -15.13
C THR A 328 6.14 20.06 -13.87
N ASP A 329 7.05 20.87 -13.32
CA ASP A 329 6.72 21.71 -12.16
C ASP A 329 5.67 22.79 -12.50
N GLU A 330 5.65 23.26 -13.76
CA GLU A 330 4.68 24.23 -14.25
C GLU A 330 3.27 23.62 -14.33
N GLU A 331 3.12 22.42 -14.89
CA GLU A 331 1.86 21.67 -14.93
C GLU A 331 1.32 21.40 -13.52
N LEU A 332 2.19 21.01 -12.60
CA LEU A 332 1.78 20.74 -11.20
C LEU A 332 1.36 22.04 -10.48
N ALA A 333 2.06 23.14 -10.72
CA ALA A 333 1.72 24.43 -10.11
C ALA A 333 0.39 24.97 -10.65
N GLU A 334 0.16 24.87 -11.96
CA GLU A 334 -1.10 25.28 -12.60
C GLU A 334 -2.27 24.43 -12.08
N ALA A 335 -2.12 23.09 -12.10
CA ALA A 335 -3.14 22.17 -11.61
C ALA A 335 -3.45 22.40 -10.12
N SER A 336 -2.42 22.73 -9.32
CA SER A 336 -2.61 23.03 -7.89
C SER A 336 -3.46 24.29 -7.69
N ARG A 337 -3.16 25.38 -8.42
CA ARG A 337 -3.98 26.62 -8.37
C ARG A 337 -5.42 26.34 -8.78
N ALA A 338 -5.62 25.63 -9.90
CA ALA A 338 -6.95 25.28 -10.39
C ALA A 338 -7.75 24.44 -9.37
N ALA A 339 -7.11 23.45 -8.76
CA ALA A 339 -7.75 22.58 -7.75
C ALA A 339 -8.15 23.37 -6.50
N VAL A 340 -7.26 24.22 -5.97
CA VAL A 340 -7.57 25.07 -4.80
C VAL A 340 -8.70 26.06 -5.11
N SER A 341 -8.68 26.70 -6.26
CA SER A 341 -9.75 27.62 -6.70
C SER A 341 -11.10 26.90 -6.78
N ALA A 342 -11.16 25.70 -7.35
CA ALA A 342 -12.36 24.88 -7.43
C ALA A 342 -12.91 24.49 -6.03
N ILE A 343 -12.03 24.20 -5.07
CA ILE A 343 -12.42 23.85 -3.70
C ILE A 343 -12.95 25.08 -2.94
N LEU A 344 -12.35 26.24 -3.15
CA LEU A 344 -12.72 27.49 -2.45
C LEU A 344 -13.88 28.23 -3.11
N GLY A 345 -14.30 27.83 -4.32
CA GLY A 345 -15.36 28.50 -5.08
C GLY A 345 -14.99 29.91 -5.57
N THR A 346 -13.69 30.22 -5.63
CA THR A 346 -13.17 31.51 -6.12
C THR A 346 -12.72 31.37 -7.57
N PRO A 347 -13.14 32.22 -8.51
CA PRO A 347 -12.60 32.22 -9.87
C PRO A 347 -11.11 32.58 -9.87
N ILE A 348 -10.33 31.94 -10.75
CA ILE A 348 -8.90 32.22 -10.99
C ILE A 348 -8.76 33.60 -11.63
#